data_587c3079378518e662291801e778b997
#
_entry.id   587c3079378518e662291801e778b997
#
_cell.length_a   1.000
_cell.length_b   1.000
_cell.length_c   1.000
_cell.angle_alpha   90.00
_cell.angle_beta   90.00
_cell.angle_gamma   90.00
#
_symmetry.space_group_name_H-M   'P 1'
#
loop_
_entity.id
_entity.type
_entity.pdbx_description
1 polymer ?
#
loop_
_entity_poly.entity_id
_entity_poly.type
_entity_poly.pdbx_seq_one_letter_code
_entity_poly.pdbx_strand_id
1 'polypeptide(L)'
;TAEIVKEHLVLRDAQVIVDERLGEFGAHSWEGRTWDEFLKEHPKTVENFYKEYNNGDESPADVKKRMASVLYDLEKTYSGKKFLIVSHGGPLWAMTAGSYGLNGEESLQMISENVGFTYFKNGEVKKLDFVPLPHNDNFELDLHRPYIDEIVLEDSDGVEYKRIPEVIDCWFESGSMPFAEEHYPFENESWKKEKFPADFVVEYVAQTRTWFYYMHTISTILFVRAPFKNVVTTGTLLASDGQKMSKSKGNFPDPWILFDKYGVDPLRLYLMTSPLMKGEDANFDEKAVDRIYKSVCQRTLNVLQFYNLYRDSSVEGTEFDPHSLENVLDKWAVALLHKFKTDVQTGMENYDLVEATRPIEKFVDDFSTWYLRRSRERMKDGDKFAKVTMFHVLREFSKIIAPIMPFLSEIVWQELKNEEDEESVHLVSWPEGDNVPEELEENHDLKEMDK
;
A
#
# COMPACT_ATOMS: atom_id res chain seq x y z
N THR A 1 -46.80 4.43 26.09
CA THR A 1 -46.94 5.25 24.83
C THR A 1 -47.75 4.46 23.78
N ALA A 2 -47.41 3.20 23.46
CA ALA A 2 -48.10 2.42 22.42
C ALA A 2 -49.63 2.32 22.66
N GLU A 3 -50.08 2.05 23.90
CA GLU A 3 -51.50 2.01 24.25
C GLU A 3 -52.19 3.35 24.03
N ILE A 4 -51.57 4.47 24.43
CA ILE A 4 -52.10 5.83 24.24
C ILE A 4 -52.24 6.12 22.73
N VAL A 5 -51.26 5.73 21.92
CA VAL A 5 -51.29 5.93 20.46
C VAL A 5 -52.42 5.09 19.86
N LYS A 6 -52.58 3.85 20.29
CA LYS A 6 -53.66 2.94 19.85
C LYS A 6 -55.05 3.54 20.16
N GLU A 7 -55.24 4.06 21.33
CA GLU A 7 -56.49 4.73 21.73
C GLU A 7 -56.79 6.00 20.90
N HIS A 8 -55.77 6.89 20.76
CA HIS A 8 -55.91 8.15 20.03
C HIS A 8 -56.15 7.99 18.53
N LEU A 9 -55.50 7.01 17.92
CA LEU A 9 -55.67 6.73 16.52
C LEU A 9 -56.89 5.81 16.23
N VAL A 10 -57.64 5.44 17.24
CA VAL A 10 -58.82 4.57 17.16
C VAL A 10 -58.52 3.24 16.42
N LEU A 11 -57.35 2.69 16.66
CA LEU A 11 -56.89 1.42 16.02
C LEU A 11 -57.49 0.23 16.78
N ARG A 12 -58.80 0.03 16.67
CA ARG A 12 -59.54 -0.99 17.44
C ARG A 12 -59.06 -2.41 17.21
N ASP A 13 -58.65 -2.71 15.99
CA ASP A 13 -58.23 -4.04 15.57
C ASP A 13 -56.69 -4.24 15.69
N ALA A 14 -55.94 -3.21 16.10
CA ALA A 14 -54.52 -3.32 16.29
C ALA A 14 -54.18 -4.07 17.58
N GLN A 15 -53.33 -5.07 17.45
CA GLN A 15 -52.76 -5.76 18.62
C GLN A 15 -51.49 -5.00 19.07
N VAL A 16 -51.38 -4.77 20.36
CA VAL A 16 -50.13 -4.27 20.97
C VAL A 16 -49.31 -5.49 21.38
N ILE A 17 -48.12 -5.59 20.83
CA ILE A 17 -47.13 -6.63 21.14
C ILE A 17 -45.97 -5.95 21.85
N VAL A 18 -45.61 -6.47 23.00
CA VAL A 18 -44.44 -5.97 23.76
C VAL A 18 -43.24 -6.85 23.41
N ASP A 19 -42.15 -6.21 22.98
CA ASP A 19 -40.89 -6.89 22.68
C ASP A 19 -39.79 -6.15 23.49
N GLU A 20 -39.08 -6.88 24.34
CA GLU A 20 -38.04 -6.32 25.22
C GLU A 20 -36.88 -5.76 24.42
N ARG A 21 -36.64 -6.27 23.20
CA ARG A 21 -35.61 -5.77 22.29
C ARG A 21 -35.86 -4.33 21.83
N LEU A 22 -37.05 -3.79 22.00
CA LEU A 22 -37.42 -2.39 21.70
C LEU A 22 -37.13 -1.44 22.85
N GLY A 23 -36.55 -1.89 23.96
CA GLY A 23 -36.20 -1.07 25.11
C GLY A 23 -35.14 -0.01 24.80
N GLU A 24 -34.95 0.93 25.73
CA GLU A 24 -33.91 1.95 25.67
C GLU A 24 -32.51 1.33 25.71
N PHE A 25 -31.50 2.09 25.37
CA PHE A 25 -30.09 1.74 25.47
C PHE A 25 -29.72 1.28 26.88
N GLY A 26 -29.22 0.07 27.03
CA GLY A 26 -28.80 -0.49 28.29
C GLY A 26 -27.47 0.08 28.76
N ALA A 27 -27.53 1.09 29.61
CA ALA A 27 -26.37 1.73 30.20
C ALA A 27 -26.45 1.72 31.74
N HIS A 28 -26.61 0.54 32.33
CA HIS A 28 -26.90 0.34 33.75
C HIS A 28 -25.82 0.89 34.68
N SER A 29 -24.56 0.79 34.30
CA SER A 29 -23.43 1.32 35.09
C SER A 29 -23.35 2.86 35.05
N TRP A 30 -24.13 3.51 34.15
CA TRP A 30 -24.15 4.93 33.92
C TRP A 30 -25.41 5.61 34.53
N GLU A 31 -26.21 4.87 35.22
CA GLU A 31 -27.43 5.39 35.81
C GLU A 31 -27.15 6.59 36.75
N GLY A 32 -27.81 7.74 36.49
CA GLY A 32 -27.58 8.99 37.22
C GLY A 32 -26.43 9.86 36.72
N ARG A 33 -25.69 9.44 35.71
CA ARG A 33 -24.62 10.23 35.03
C ARG A 33 -25.16 10.87 33.74
N THR A 34 -24.42 11.84 33.22
CA THR A 34 -24.81 12.55 32.00
C THR A 34 -24.30 11.89 30.73
N TRP A 35 -24.98 12.12 29.60
CA TRP A 35 -24.50 11.69 28.29
C TRP A 35 -23.13 12.26 27.92
N ASP A 36 -22.83 13.49 28.37
CA ASP A 36 -21.53 14.10 28.09
C ASP A 36 -20.39 13.36 28.81
N GLU A 37 -20.65 12.84 30.01
CA GLU A 37 -19.68 11.99 30.71
C GLU A 37 -19.52 10.64 30.04
N PHE A 38 -20.62 10.02 29.59
CA PHE A 38 -20.58 8.78 28.84
C PHE A 38 -19.74 8.93 27.56
N LEU A 39 -19.97 10.00 26.78
CA LEU A 39 -19.24 10.24 25.52
C LEU A 39 -17.76 10.57 25.71
N LYS A 40 -17.35 11.08 26.87
CA LYS A 40 -15.94 11.28 27.19
C LYS A 40 -15.21 9.95 27.40
N GLU A 41 -15.86 8.99 28.04
CA GLU A 41 -15.28 7.66 28.26
C GLU A 41 -15.47 6.73 27.04
N HIS A 42 -16.55 6.95 26.29
CA HIS A 42 -16.88 6.18 25.07
C HIS A 42 -17.05 7.12 23.87
N PRO A 43 -15.95 7.68 23.34
CA PRO A 43 -16.00 8.55 22.17
C PRO A 43 -16.58 7.81 20.95
N LYS A 44 -17.23 8.57 20.06
CA LYS A 44 -17.87 8.05 18.83
C LYS A 44 -16.82 7.60 17.82
N THR A 45 -16.19 6.47 18.07
CA THR A 45 -15.22 5.83 17.17
C THR A 45 -15.71 4.46 16.74
N VAL A 46 -15.23 3.97 15.61
CA VAL A 46 -15.55 2.61 15.12
C VAL A 46 -15.15 1.55 16.14
N GLU A 47 -14.02 1.74 16.82
CA GLU A 47 -13.57 0.84 17.88
C GLU A 47 -14.61 0.75 19.02
N ASN A 48 -15.09 1.89 19.51
CA ASN A 48 -16.09 1.92 20.60
C ASN A 48 -17.49 1.48 20.14
N PHE A 49 -17.76 1.54 18.84
CA PHE A 49 -19.02 1.04 18.28
C PHE A 49 -19.20 -0.45 18.51
N TYR A 50 -18.12 -1.24 18.36
CA TYR A 50 -18.13 -2.70 18.50
C TYR A 50 -17.58 -3.19 19.84
N LYS A 51 -17.12 -2.31 20.69
CA LYS A 51 -16.47 -2.68 21.94
C LYS A 51 -17.49 -3.27 22.91
N GLU A 52 -17.21 -4.46 23.42
CA GLU A 52 -17.97 -5.02 24.54
C GLU A 52 -17.77 -4.14 25.79
N TYR A 53 -18.86 -3.68 26.37
CA TYR A 53 -18.84 -2.92 27.60
C TYR A 53 -19.00 -3.84 28.81
N ASN A 54 -18.36 -3.47 29.90
CA ASN A 54 -18.43 -4.23 31.13
C ASN A 54 -19.77 -3.99 31.84
N ASN A 55 -20.13 -4.88 32.78
CA ASN A 55 -21.28 -4.74 33.68
C ASN A 55 -22.66 -4.79 32.99
N GLY A 56 -22.79 -5.39 31.82
CA GLY A 56 -24.06 -5.57 31.13
C GLY A 56 -24.54 -4.31 30.39
N ASP A 57 -23.70 -3.32 30.24
CA ASP A 57 -23.97 -2.18 29.37
C ASP A 57 -23.87 -2.60 27.87
N GLU A 58 -24.75 -2.04 27.07
CA GLU A 58 -24.77 -2.31 25.62
C GLU A 58 -23.82 -1.38 24.87
N SER A 59 -23.14 -1.91 23.89
CA SER A 59 -22.48 -1.12 22.85
C SER A 59 -23.50 -0.64 21.78
N PRO A 60 -23.18 0.36 20.97
CA PRO A 60 -24.02 0.73 19.82
C PRO A 60 -24.29 -0.45 18.86
N ALA A 61 -23.33 -1.36 18.70
CA ALA A 61 -23.48 -2.57 17.90
C ALA A 61 -24.50 -3.55 18.52
N ASP A 62 -24.50 -3.73 19.86
CA ASP A 62 -25.47 -4.58 20.56
C ASP A 62 -26.89 -4.06 20.38
N VAL A 63 -27.08 -2.74 20.54
CA VAL A 63 -28.38 -2.10 20.32
C VAL A 63 -28.84 -2.25 18.88
N LYS A 64 -27.94 -2.04 17.90
CA LYS A 64 -28.22 -2.25 16.48
C LYS A 64 -28.64 -3.70 16.21
N LYS A 65 -27.91 -4.65 16.75
CA LYS A 65 -28.17 -6.08 16.57
C LYS A 65 -29.54 -6.49 17.08
N ARG A 66 -29.90 -6.14 18.32
CA ARG A 66 -31.23 -6.48 18.87
C ARG A 66 -32.36 -5.77 18.13
N MET A 67 -32.17 -4.51 17.76
CA MET A 67 -33.19 -3.71 17.08
C MET A 67 -33.41 -4.20 15.63
N ALA A 68 -32.36 -4.51 14.90
CA ALA A 68 -32.46 -5.10 13.56
C ALA A 68 -33.12 -6.48 13.59
N SER A 69 -32.78 -7.31 14.57
CA SER A 69 -33.41 -8.65 14.71
C SER A 69 -34.94 -8.58 14.80
N VAL A 70 -35.49 -7.53 15.39
CA VAL A 70 -36.96 -7.33 15.42
C VAL A 70 -37.53 -7.14 14.03
N LEU A 71 -36.88 -6.33 13.17
CA LEU A 71 -37.32 -6.11 11.78
C LEU A 71 -37.33 -7.39 10.97
N TYR A 72 -36.23 -8.15 11.04
CA TYR A 72 -36.11 -9.42 10.32
C TYR A 72 -37.11 -10.48 10.81
N ASP A 73 -37.36 -10.55 12.13
CA ASP A 73 -38.39 -11.46 12.68
C ASP A 73 -39.80 -11.07 12.26
N LEU A 74 -40.10 -9.76 12.21
CA LEU A 74 -41.40 -9.28 11.75
C LEU A 74 -41.63 -9.61 10.28
N GLU A 75 -40.62 -9.37 9.43
CA GLU A 75 -40.70 -9.66 7.99
C GLU A 75 -40.85 -11.17 7.73
N LYS A 76 -40.14 -11.99 8.48
CA LYS A 76 -40.22 -13.46 8.37
C LYS A 76 -41.56 -14.01 8.85
N THR A 77 -42.16 -13.37 9.85
CA THR A 77 -43.36 -13.91 10.53
C THR A 77 -44.65 -13.45 9.89
N TYR A 78 -44.69 -12.24 9.33
CA TYR A 78 -45.91 -11.62 8.86
C TYR A 78 -45.81 -11.16 7.41
N SER A 79 -46.83 -11.44 6.60
CA SER A 79 -46.93 -10.95 5.24
C SER A 79 -48.06 -9.93 5.09
N GLY A 80 -47.79 -8.81 4.36
CA GLY A 80 -48.77 -7.78 4.03
C GLY A 80 -49.33 -7.01 5.22
N LYS A 81 -48.62 -6.98 6.37
CA LYS A 81 -49.00 -6.24 7.57
C LYS A 81 -48.27 -4.90 7.64
N LYS A 82 -48.90 -3.95 8.34
CA LYS A 82 -48.30 -2.65 8.71
C LYS A 82 -48.02 -2.67 10.19
N PHE A 83 -46.82 -2.29 10.57
CA PHE A 83 -46.39 -2.19 11.95
C PHE A 83 -46.12 -0.73 12.30
N LEU A 84 -46.53 -0.35 13.52
CA LEU A 84 -46.10 0.89 14.18
C LEU A 84 -45.19 0.51 15.34
N ILE A 85 -43.89 0.74 15.16
CA ILE A 85 -42.88 0.46 16.18
C ILE A 85 -42.74 1.68 17.07
N VAL A 86 -42.89 1.47 18.36
CA VAL A 86 -42.77 2.53 19.40
C VAL A 86 -41.58 2.17 20.27
N SER A 87 -40.56 3.03 20.26
CA SER A 87 -39.32 2.84 21.01
C SER A 87 -38.70 4.20 21.37
N HIS A 88 -37.42 4.28 21.56
CA HIS A 88 -36.64 5.45 22.00
C HIS A 88 -35.70 5.92 20.89
N GLY A 89 -35.16 7.15 21.05
CA GLY A 89 -34.38 7.81 19.98
C GLY A 89 -33.14 7.04 19.53
N GLY A 90 -32.35 6.56 20.48
CA GLY A 90 -31.14 5.75 20.20
C GLY A 90 -31.47 4.42 19.54
N PRO A 91 -32.32 3.58 20.14
CA PRO A 91 -32.76 2.32 19.52
C PRO A 91 -33.39 2.49 18.13
N LEU A 92 -34.26 3.50 17.92
CA LEU A 92 -34.84 3.73 16.59
C LEU A 92 -33.80 4.13 15.53
N TRP A 93 -32.78 4.90 15.92
CA TRP A 93 -31.63 5.13 15.04
C TRP A 93 -30.90 3.83 14.72
N ALA A 94 -30.59 3.02 15.71
CA ALA A 94 -29.93 1.74 15.56
C ALA A 94 -30.73 0.76 14.67
N MET A 95 -32.07 0.75 14.81
CA MET A 95 -32.99 0.02 13.93
C MET A 95 -32.85 0.49 12.47
N THR A 96 -32.81 1.79 12.26
CA THR A 96 -32.66 2.36 10.93
C THR A 96 -31.30 2.00 10.31
N ALA A 97 -30.21 2.09 11.07
CA ALA A 97 -28.90 1.65 10.63
C ALA A 97 -28.89 0.16 10.24
N GLY A 98 -29.51 -0.68 11.06
CA GLY A 98 -29.65 -2.12 10.75
C GLY A 98 -30.54 -2.43 9.55
N SER A 99 -31.57 -1.62 9.29
CA SER A 99 -32.43 -1.81 8.12
C SER A 99 -31.74 -1.51 6.79
N TYR A 100 -30.72 -0.66 6.80
CA TYR A 100 -29.87 -0.38 5.62
C TYR A 100 -28.61 -1.24 5.58
N GLY A 101 -28.41 -2.12 6.54
CA GLY A 101 -27.20 -2.96 6.60
C GLY A 101 -25.91 -2.18 6.81
N LEU A 102 -25.97 -1.00 7.46
CA LEU A 102 -24.81 -0.13 7.64
C LEU A 102 -23.79 -0.74 8.60
N ASN A 103 -22.50 -0.63 8.28
CA ASN A 103 -21.41 -0.95 9.20
C ASN A 103 -21.24 0.12 10.29
N GLY A 104 -20.26 -0.06 11.20
CA GLY A 104 -20.06 0.86 12.32
C GLY A 104 -19.69 2.28 11.88
N GLU A 105 -18.88 2.45 10.85
CA GLU A 105 -18.47 3.75 10.32
C GLU A 105 -19.65 4.49 9.70
N GLU A 106 -20.37 3.84 8.80
CA GLU A 106 -21.57 4.38 8.14
C GLU A 106 -22.67 4.72 9.16
N SER A 107 -22.84 3.87 10.19
CA SER A 107 -23.79 4.10 11.27
C SER A 107 -23.44 5.36 12.08
N LEU A 108 -22.13 5.58 12.36
CA LEU A 108 -21.65 6.77 13.04
C LEU A 108 -21.79 8.02 12.16
N GLN A 109 -21.54 7.92 10.86
CA GLN A 109 -21.74 9.00 9.92
C GLN A 109 -23.20 9.45 9.88
N MET A 110 -24.14 8.51 9.85
CA MET A 110 -25.58 8.81 9.91
C MET A 110 -25.99 9.60 11.16
N ILE A 111 -25.29 9.42 12.31
CA ILE A 111 -25.48 10.24 13.52
C ILE A 111 -24.88 11.64 13.33
N SER A 112 -23.69 11.74 12.73
CA SER A 112 -22.95 13.00 12.64
C SER A 112 -23.61 14.03 11.76
N GLU A 113 -24.38 13.59 10.77
CA GLU A 113 -25.17 14.45 9.88
C GLU A 113 -26.39 15.09 10.59
N ASN A 114 -26.76 14.55 11.74
CA ASN A 114 -27.85 15.06 12.55
C ASN A 114 -27.30 15.64 13.88
N VAL A 115 -27.58 16.90 14.15
CA VAL A 115 -27.10 17.62 15.34
C VAL A 115 -27.55 16.90 16.63
N GLY A 116 -26.62 16.28 17.33
CA GLY A 116 -26.87 15.50 18.54
C GLY A 116 -27.45 14.11 18.29
N PHE A 117 -27.72 13.32 19.36
CA PHE A 117 -28.37 12.00 19.27
C PHE A 117 -29.83 12.01 18.81
N THR A 118 -30.32 13.12 18.27
CA THR A 118 -31.72 13.30 17.88
C THR A 118 -31.95 12.96 16.40
N TYR A 119 -31.67 11.71 16.01
CA TYR A 119 -32.15 11.20 14.73
C TYR A 119 -33.70 11.20 14.65
N PHE A 120 -34.36 11.02 15.80
CA PHE A 120 -35.80 11.16 15.94
C PHE A 120 -36.14 12.28 16.96
N LYS A 121 -37.07 13.15 16.62
CA LYS A 121 -37.67 14.11 17.55
C LYS A 121 -38.75 13.41 18.41
N ASN A 122 -39.08 13.97 19.58
CA ASN A 122 -40.13 13.42 20.42
C ASN A 122 -41.47 13.41 19.67
N GLY A 123 -42.12 12.25 19.60
CA GLY A 123 -43.39 12.08 18.91
C GLY A 123 -43.28 12.06 17.36
N GLU A 124 -42.10 12.08 16.80
CA GLU A 124 -41.89 11.97 15.36
C GLU A 124 -42.17 10.55 14.87
N VAL A 125 -42.81 10.45 13.71
CA VAL A 125 -43.07 9.19 12.99
C VAL A 125 -42.33 9.22 11.67
N LYS A 126 -41.47 8.25 11.44
CA LYS A 126 -40.79 8.07 10.18
C LYS A 126 -41.24 6.75 9.54
N LYS A 127 -41.49 6.78 8.22
CA LYS A 127 -41.70 5.57 7.44
C LYS A 127 -40.37 4.88 7.23
N LEU A 128 -40.30 3.57 7.49
CA LEU A 128 -39.19 2.73 7.18
C LEU A 128 -39.61 1.77 6.05
N ASP A 129 -39.01 1.93 4.89
CA ASP A 129 -39.16 0.98 3.79
C ASP A 129 -38.06 -0.07 3.95
N PHE A 130 -38.42 -1.21 4.53
CA PHE A 130 -37.48 -2.26 4.86
C PHE A 130 -37.61 -3.44 3.86
N VAL A 131 -36.48 -3.87 3.35
CA VAL A 131 -36.34 -5.13 2.60
C VAL A 131 -35.18 -5.88 3.23
N PRO A 132 -35.33 -7.15 3.58
CA PRO A 132 -34.25 -7.93 4.14
C PRO A 132 -33.03 -7.97 3.20
N LEU A 133 -31.86 -7.75 3.78
CA LEU A 133 -30.57 -7.76 3.08
C LEU A 133 -29.77 -9.00 3.52
N PRO A 134 -28.89 -9.56 2.67
CA PRO A 134 -27.89 -10.49 3.14
C PRO A 134 -26.96 -9.79 4.13
N HIS A 135 -26.78 -10.36 5.32
CA HIS A 135 -26.08 -9.68 6.40
C HIS A 135 -25.26 -10.65 7.26
N ASN A 136 -24.21 -10.13 7.87
CA ASN A 136 -23.45 -10.83 8.90
C ASN A 136 -24.19 -10.82 10.26
N ASP A 137 -23.55 -11.40 11.28
CA ASP A 137 -24.13 -11.48 12.65
C ASP A 137 -24.38 -10.11 13.32
N ASN A 138 -23.83 -9.02 12.78
CA ASN A 138 -24.05 -7.64 13.23
C ASN A 138 -25.12 -6.92 12.41
N PHE A 139 -25.86 -7.60 11.56
CA PHE A 139 -26.83 -7.02 10.62
C PHE A 139 -26.18 -5.94 9.72
N GLU A 140 -24.99 -6.22 9.24
CA GLU A 140 -24.28 -5.41 8.24
C GLU A 140 -24.37 -6.13 6.90
N LEU A 141 -24.57 -5.36 5.82
CA LEU A 141 -24.63 -5.92 4.47
C LEU A 141 -23.38 -6.75 4.21
N ASP A 142 -23.60 -8.02 3.89
CA ASP A 142 -22.52 -8.94 3.57
C ASP A 142 -22.92 -9.80 2.36
N LEU A 143 -22.22 -9.57 1.25
CA LEU A 143 -22.46 -10.30 -0.02
C LEU A 143 -21.62 -11.56 -0.15
N HIS A 144 -20.85 -11.92 0.89
CA HIS A 144 -20.11 -13.18 0.90
C HIS A 144 -21.02 -14.37 1.23
N ARG A 145 -20.52 -15.57 0.95
CA ARG A 145 -21.15 -16.79 1.43
C ARG A 145 -20.90 -16.94 2.95
N PRO A 146 -21.90 -17.49 3.72
CA PRO A 146 -23.16 -18.06 3.24
C PRO A 146 -24.31 -17.07 3.04
N TYR A 147 -24.16 -15.81 3.46
CA TYR A 147 -25.26 -14.83 3.58
C TYR A 147 -25.98 -14.55 2.26
N ILE A 148 -25.22 -14.40 1.15
CA ILE A 148 -25.80 -14.15 -0.17
C ILE A 148 -26.56 -15.38 -0.73
N ASP A 149 -26.23 -16.58 -0.27
CA ASP A 149 -26.87 -17.81 -0.76
C ASP A 149 -28.33 -17.95 -0.28
N GLU A 150 -28.75 -17.19 0.74
CA GLU A 150 -30.12 -17.18 1.25
C GLU A 150 -31.05 -16.26 0.45
N ILE A 151 -30.50 -15.42 -0.41
CA ILE A 151 -31.25 -14.43 -1.19
C ILE A 151 -31.80 -15.07 -2.44
N VAL A 152 -33.10 -14.93 -2.63
CA VAL A 152 -33.82 -15.31 -3.86
C VAL A 152 -34.25 -14.02 -4.55
N LEU A 153 -33.81 -13.83 -5.78
CA LEU A 153 -34.23 -12.70 -6.60
C LEU A 153 -35.47 -13.11 -7.40
N GLU A 154 -36.38 -12.16 -7.58
CA GLU A 154 -37.59 -12.35 -8.39
C GLU A 154 -37.68 -11.22 -9.41
N ASP A 155 -37.95 -11.55 -10.68
CA ASP A 155 -38.16 -10.54 -11.70
C ASP A 155 -39.63 -10.06 -11.74
N SER A 156 -39.94 -9.11 -12.65
CA SER A 156 -41.29 -8.55 -12.81
C SER A 156 -42.35 -9.58 -13.19
N ASP A 157 -41.95 -10.73 -13.73
CA ASP A 157 -42.81 -11.82 -14.17
C ASP A 157 -43.01 -12.91 -13.10
N GLY A 158 -42.40 -12.72 -11.93
CA GLY A 158 -42.46 -13.63 -10.79
C GLY A 158 -41.55 -14.86 -10.92
N VAL A 159 -40.54 -14.79 -11.78
CA VAL A 159 -39.54 -15.87 -11.92
C VAL A 159 -38.47 -15.73 -10.86
N GLU A 160 -38.31 -16.78 -10.07
CA GLU A 160 -37.25 -16.82 -9.03
C GLU A 160 -35.91 -17.13 -9.65
N TYR A 161 -34.90 -16.34 -9.23
CA TYR A 161 -33.49 -16.52 -9.54
C TYR A 161 -32.72 -16.83 -8.26
N LYS A 162 -31.98 -17.94 -8.28
CA LYS A 162 -31.10 -18.35 -7.18
C LYS A 162 -29.66 -18.30 -7.65
N ARG A 163 -28.78 -17.99 -6.71
CA ARG A 163 -27.34 -18.01 -6.96
C ARG A 163 -26.91 -19.42 -7.41
N ILE A 164 -26.16 -19.51 -8.49
CA ILE A 164 -25.52 -20.76 -8.91
C ILE A 164 -24.33 -21.08 -7.99
N PRO A 165 -23.97 -22.37 -7.78
CA PRO A 165 -22.85 -22.74 -6.91
C PRO A 165 -21.50 -22.40 -7.51
N GLU A 166 -21.41 -22.21 -8.82
CA GLU A 166 -20.20 -21.82 -9.52
C GLU A 166 -19.79 -20.41 -9.11
N VAL A 167 -18.51 -20.22 -8.90
CA VAL A 167 -17.90 -18.91 -8.67
C VAL A 167 -17.40 -18.40 -10.01
N ILE A 168 -17.79 -17.19 -10.39
CA ILE A 168 -17.15 -16.48 -11.52
C ILE A 168 -15.67 -16.37 -11.17
N ASP A 169 -14.80 -16.74 -12.13
CA ASP A 169 -13.37 -16.80 -11.93
C ASP A 169 -12.83 -15.44 -11.43
N CYS A 170 -12.24 -15.44 -10.25
CA CYS A 170 -11.64 -14.24 -9.65
C CYS A 170 -10.54 -13.60 -10.54
N TRP A 171 -9.95 -14.40 -11.42
CA TRP A 171 -8.97 -13.89 -12.40
C TRP A 171 -9.62 -13.09 -13.51
N PHE A 172 -10.89 -13.32 -13.84
CA PHE A 172 -11.63 -12.49 -14.78
C PHE A 172 -11.80 -11.07 -14.20
N GLU A 173 -12.21 -10.97 -12.96
CA GLU A 173 -12.39 -9.69 -12.27
C GLU A 173 -11.06 -8.95 -12.14
N SER A 174 -10.02 -9.61 -11.63
CA SER A 174 -8.69 -9.02 -11.49
C SER A 174 -8.05 -8.70 -12.86
N GLY A 175 -8.34 -9.49 -13.89
CA GLY A 175 -7.91 -9.23 -15.27
C GLY A 175 -8.62 -8.04 -15.91
N SER A 176 -9.77 -7.62 -15.36
CA SER A 176 -10.52 -6.44 -15.78
C SER A 176 -10.06 -5.16 -15.08
N MET A 177 -9.22 -5.25 -14.05
CA MET A 177 -8.79 -4.13 -13.21
C MET A 177 -8.31 -2.91 -13.99
N PRO A 178 -7.49 -3.03 -15.06
CA PRO A 178 -6.91 -1.86 -15.72
C PRO A 178 -7.92 -0.83 -16.25
N PHE A 179 -9.14 -1.27 -16.57
CA PHE A 179 -10.22 -0.39 -17.03
C PHE A 179 -11.36 -0.30 -16.02
N ALA A 180 -11.54 -1.29 -15.16
CA ALA A 180 -12.59 -1.28 -14.15
C ALA A 180 -12.31 -0.25 -13.04
N GLU A 181 -11.05 -0.05 -12.63
CA GLU A 181 -10.66 0.97 -11.65
C GLU A 181 -10.98 2.39 -12.09
N GLU A 182 -10.99 2.64 -13.39
CA GLU A 182 -11.32 3.93 -13.99
C GLU A 182 -12.80 4.05 -14.37
N HIS A 183 -13.60 3.03 -14.05
CA HIS A 183 -15.03 2.94 -14.44
C HIS A 183 -15.27 3.13 -15.95
N TYR A 184 -14.25 2.79 -16.77
CA TYR A 184 -14.34 2.85 -18.22
C TYR A 184 -15.29 1.76 -18.75
N PRO A 185 -16.16 1.99 -19.75
CA PRO A 185 -16.26 3.20 -20.58
C PRO A 185 -17.30 4.24 -20.08
N PHE A 186 -17.89 4.05 -18.91
CA PHE A 186 -18.98 4.89 -18.41
C PHE A 186 -18.47 6.24 -17.90
N GLU A 187 -17.25 6.26 -17.38
CA GLU A 187 -16.48 7.43 -16.95
C GLU A 187 -15.08 7.36 -17.58
N ASN A 188 -14.30 8.44 -17.46
CA ASN A 188 -12.89 8.50 -17.87
C ASN A 188 -12.62 7.99 -19.30
N GLU A 189 -13.40 8.42 -20.29
CA GLU A 189 -13.24 7.99 -21.69
C GLU A 189 -11.84 8.22 -22.28
N SER A 190 -11.09 9.19 -21.75
CA SER A 190 -9.70 9.48 -22.15
C SER A 190 -8.71 8.40 -21.74
N TRP A 191 -9.01 7.59 -20.71
CA TRP A 191 -8.15 6.55 -20.17
C TRP A 191 -7.47 5.70 -21.24
N LYS A 192 -8.22 5.26 -22.24
CA LYS A 192 -7.70 4.39 -23.31
C LYS A 192 -6.57 5.03 -24.12
N LYS A 193 -6.53 6.35 -24.21
CA LYS A 193 -5.46 7.08 -24.92
C LYS A 193 -4.27 7.36 -24.01
N GLU A 194 -4.53 7.67 -22.75
CA GLU A 194 -3.55 8.21 -21.83
C GLU A 194 -2.81 7.13 -21.03
N LYS A 195 -3.55 6.10 -20.60
CA LYS A 195 -3.04 5.10 -19.67
C LYS A 195 -2.96 3.67 -20.23
N PHE A 196 -3.49 3.43 -21.44
CA PHE A 196 -3.56 2.09 -22.01
C PHE A 196 -2.80 1.97 -23.34
N PRO A 197 -1.93 0.96 -23.48
CA PRO A 197 -1.56 -0.07 -22.53
C PRO A 197 -0.68 0.47 -21.40
N ALA A 198 -0.66 -0.20 -20.24
CA ALA A 198 0.27 0.10 -19.15
C ALA A 198 1.73 -0.03 -19.62
N ASP A 199 2.64 0.72 -19.00
CA ASP A 199 4.06 0.67 -19.38
C ASP A 199 4.68 -0.67 -19.02
N PHE A 200 4.36 -1.23 -17.84
CA PHE A 200 4.81 -2.56 -17.44
C PHE A 200 3.83 -3.22 -16.46
N VAL A 201 3.98 -4.52 -16.33
CA VAL A 201 3.36 -5.33 -15.29
C VAL A 201 4.42 -6.19 -14.61
N VAL A 202 4.35 -6.34 -13.28
CA VAL A 202 5.31 -7.16 -12.52
C VAL A 202 4.58 -8.07 -11.56
N GLU A 203 4.96 -9.36 -11.58
CA GLU A 203 4.45 -10.36 -10.65
C GLU A 203 5.28 -11.67 -10.71
N TYR A 204 4.94 -12.60 -9.83
CA TYR A 204 5.49 -13.95 -9.83
C TYR A 204 5.17 -14.71 -11.13
N VAL A 205 6.11 -15.50 -11.62
CA VAL A 205 6.02 -16.17 -12.93
C VAL A 205 4.76 -17.02 -13.14
N ALA A 206 4.15 -17.56 -12.08
CA ALA A 206 2.90 -18.31 -12.20
C ALA A 206 1.74 -17.48 -12.76
N GLN A 207 1.81 -16.14 -12.66
CA GLN A 207 0.80 -15.22 -13.20
C GLN A 207 0.73 -15.23 -14.72
N THR A 208 1.70 -15.82 -15.40
CA THR A 208 1.64 -16.09 -16.84
C THR A 208 0.47 -17.00 -17.23
N ARG A 209 -0.06 -17.78 -16.27
CA ARG A 209 -1.23 -18.68 -16.45
C ARG A 209 -2.50 -18.17 -15.77
N THR A 210 -2.43 -17.07 -15.02
CA THR A 210 -3.53 -16.49 -14.27
C THR A 210 -3.70 -15.02 -14.60
N TRP A 211 -3.27 -14.08 -13.78
CA TRP A 211 -3.55 -12.67 -13.94
C TRP A 211 -3.08 -12.09 -15.29
N PHE A 212 -1.84 -12.34 -15.71
CA PHE A 212 -1.33 -11.85 -17.01
C PHE A 212 -2.11 -12.43 -18.18
N TYR A 213 -2.45 -13.72 -18.11
CA TYR A 213 -3.24 -14.40 -19.13
C TYR A 213 -4.64 -13.79 -19.26
N TYR A 214 -5.33 -13.56 -18.13
CA TYR A 214 -6.67 -13.00 -18.14
C TYR A 214 -6.67 -11.54 -18.59
N MET A 215 -5.76 -10.71 -18.09
CA MET A 215 -5.61 -9.34 -18.60
C MET A 215 -5.40 -9.31 -20.12
N HIS A 216 -4.51 -10.17 -20.62
CA HIS A 216 -4.21 -10.24 -22.05
C HIS A 216 -5.43 -10.70 -22.86
N THR A 217 -6.13 -11.73 -22.39
CA THR A 217 -7.32 -12.27 -23.05
C THR A 217 -8.44 -11.25 -23.10
N ILE A 218 -8.80 -10.65 -21.95
CA ILE A 218 -9.87 -9.66 -21.86
C ILE A 218 -9.55 -8.43 -22.70
N SER A 219 -8.33 -7.91 -22.60
CA SER A 219 -7.86 -6.78 -23.38
C SER A 219 -7.90 -7.05 -24.90
N THR A 220 -7.53 -8.25 -25.30
CA THR A 220 -7.59 -8.66 -26.72
C THR A 220 -9.02 -8.72 -27.21
N ILE A 221 -9.95 -9.25 -26.41
CA ILE A 221 -11.38 -9.32 -26.75
C ILE A 221 -11.98 -7.90 -26.88
N LEU A 222 -11.70 -7.03 -25.92
CA LEU A 222 -12.34 -5.72 -25.86
C LEU A 222 -11.66 -4.67 -26.74
N PHE A 223 -10.34 -4.70 -26.86
CA PHE A 223 -9.55 -3.63 -27.45
C PHE A 223 -8.67 -4.05 -28.64
N VAL A 224 -8.58 -5.36 -28.93
CA VAL A 224 -7.70 -5.96 -29.97
C VAL A 224 -6.25 -5.51 -29.76
N ARG A 225 -5.81 -5.43 -28.49
CA ARG A 225 -4.49 -4.90 -28.10
C ARG A 225 -4.01 -5.55 -26.80
N ALA A 226 -2.69 -5.69 -26.64
CA ALA A 226 -2.08 -6.12 -25.38
C ALA A 226 -2.32 -5.07 -24.28
N PRO A 227 -2.52 -5.48 -23.01
CA PRO A 227 -2.81 -4.58 -21.89
C PRO A 227 -1.57 -3.87 -21.34
N PHE A 228 -0.37 -4.34 -21.66
CA PHE A 228 0.89 -3.81 -21.18
C PHE A 228 1.98 -3.90 -22.28
N LYS A 229 2.99 -3.04 -22.17
CA LYS A 229 4.12 -2.99 -23.10
C LYS A 229 5.24 -3.95 -22.66
N ASN A 230 5.50 -4.03 -21.36
CA ASN A 230 6.59 -4.81 -20.78
C ASN A 230 6.08 -5.71 -19.65
N VAL A 231 6.75 -6.83 -19.45
CA VAL A 231 6.45 -7.80 -18.39
C VAL A 231 7.72 -8.11 -17.61
N VAL A 232 7.66 -7.89 -16.30
CA VAL A 232 8.69 -8.30 -15.35
C VAL A 232 8.17 -9.49 -14.55
N THR A 233 8.88 -10.62 -14.60
CA THR A 233 8.47 -11.79 -13.83
C THR A 233 9.54 -12.17 -12.82
N THR A 234 9.10 -12.55 -11.62
CA THR A 234 9.97 -13.11 -10.59
C THR A 234 9.82 -14.61 -10.51
N GLY A 235 10.94 -15.30 -10.27
CA GLY A 235 10.95 -16.74 -10.00
C GLY A 235 10.52 -17.04 -8.55
N THR A 236 10.72 -18.30 -8.13
CA THR A 236 10.41 -18.75 -6.77
C THR A 236 11.63 -18.59 -5.87
N LEU A 237 11.45 -17.89 -4.74
CA LEU A 237 12.45 -17.91 -3.68
C LEU A 237 12.29 -19.20 -2.87
N LEU A 238 13.31 -20.04 -2.88
CA LEU A 238 13.37 -21.30 -2.15
C LEU A 238 14.14 -21.13 -0.84
N ALA A 239 13.86 -21.98 0.12
CA ALA A 239 14.67 -22.05 1.34
C ALA A 239 16.11 -22.45 1.01
N SER A 240 17.03 -22.29 1.96
CA SER A 240 18.45 -22.61 1.78
C SER A 240 18.73 -24.07 1.38
N ASP A 241 17.79 -24.97 1.71
CA ASP A 241 17.82 -26.39 1.33
C ASP A 241 17.17 -26.71 -0.03
N GLY A 242 16.73 -25.68 -0.77
CA GLY A 242 16.08 -25.83 -2.07
C GLY A 242 14.59 -26.21 -1.99
N GLN A 243 13.99 -26.29 -0.81
CA GLN A 243 12.58 -26.58 -0.67
C GLN A 243 11.74 -25.29 -0.81
N LYS A 244 10.51 -25.43 -1.30
CA LYS A 244 9.56 -24.32 -1.34
C LYS A 244 9.29 -23.82 0.07
N MET A 245 9.43 -22.51 0.27
CA MET A 245 9.09 -21.85 1.52
C MET A 245 7.59 -21.96 1.81
N SER A 246 7.22 -22.27 3.04
CA SER A 246 5.84 -22.26 3.49
C SER A 246 5.74 -21.90 4.98
N LYS A 247 4.67 -21.19 5.36
CA LYS A 247 4.38 -20.87 6.76
C LYS A 247 4.21 -22.13 7.61
N SER A 248 3.61 -23.18 7.06
CA SER A 248 3.39 -24.45 7.76
C SER A 248 4.66 -25.23 8.05
N LYS A 249 5.72 -25.06 7.26
CA LYS A 249 7.02 -25.72 7.45
C LYS A 249 7.99 -24.92 8.34
N GLY A 250 7.69 -23.65 8.61
CA GLY A 250 8.58 -22.77 9.38
C GLY A 250 9.95 -22.55 8.73
N ASN A 251 10.11 -22.86 7.44
CA ASN A 251 11.36 -22.71 6.69
C ASN A 251 11.48 -21.36 5.97
N PHE A 252 10.72 -20.40 6.44
CA PHE A 252 10.68 -19.05 5.94
C PHE A 252 11.44 -18.12 6.90
N PRO A 253 12.53 -17.47 6.48
CA PRO A 253 13.21 -16.48 7.33
C PRO A 253 12.27 -15.28 7.53
N ASP A 254 12.11 -14.85 8.77
CA ASP A 254 11.36 -13.63 9.05
C ASP A 254 12.12 -12.43 8.48
N PRO A 255 11.53 -11.68 7.53
CA PRO A 255 12.18 -10.52 6.94
C PRO A 255 12.57 -9.46 7.98
N TRP A 256 11.81 -9.31 9.06
CA TRP A 256 12.10 -8.33 10.11
C TRP A 256 13.41 -8.61 10.82
N ILE A 257 13.74 -9.88 11.06
CA ILE A 257 15.05 -10.26 11.64
C ILE A 257 16.20 -9.82 10.74
N LEU A 258 16.01 -9.95 9.41
CA LEU A 258 17.01 -9.51 8.43
C LEU A 258 17.10 -7.98 8.37
N PHE A 259 15.96 -7.29 8.44
CA PHE A 259 15.92 -5.82 8.46
C PHE A 259 16.60 -5.25 9.70
N ASP A 260 16.36 -5.82 10.88
CA ASP A 260 17.00 -5.40 12.11
C ASP A 260 18.52 -5.63 12.08
N LYS A 261 18.96 -6.70 11.42
CA LYS A 261 20.36 -7.09 11.37
C LYS A 261 21.18 -6.37 10.31
N TYR A 262 20.61 -6.18 9.13
CA TYR A 262 21.34 -5.69 7.95
C TYR A 262 20.77 -4.41 7.36
N GLY A 263 19.56 -4.02 7.73
CA GLY A 263 18.77 -3.03 7.03
C GLY A 263 18.03 -3.62 5.82
N VAL A 264 17.17 -2.81 5.21
CA VAL A 264 16.33 -3.23 4.07
C VAL A 264 17.12 -3.30 2.77
N ASP A 265 18.00 -2.34 2.52
CA ASP A 265 18.70 -2.18 1.23
C ASP A 265 19.58 -3.36 0.82
N PRO A 266 20.34 -4.00 1.72
CA PRO A 266 21.11 -5.19 1.36
C PRO A 266 20.24 -6.35 0.87
N LEU A 267 19.07 -6.55 1.49
CA LEU A 267 18.14 -7.58 1.08
C LEU A 267 17.51 -7.23 -0.29
N ARG A 268 17.13 -5.96 -0.49
CA ARG A 268 16.62 -5.49 -1.79
C ARG A 268 17.64 -5.72 -2.90
N LEU A 269 18.87 -5.27 -2.71
CA LEU A 269 19.93 -5.43 -3.70
C LEU A 269 20.23 -6.92 -3.96
N TYR A 270 20.27 -7.75 -2.93
CA TYR A 270 20.43 -9.21 -3.07
C TYR A 270 19.35 -9.82 -3.97
N LEU A 271 18.07 -9.50 -3.70
CA LEU A 271 16.97 -10.04 -4.50
C LEU A 271 16.99 -9.51 -5.93
N MET A 272 17.24 -8.21 -6.12
CA MET A 272 17.24 -7.57 -7.43
C MET A 272 18.41 -8.00 -8.33
N THR A 273 19.55 -8.40 -7.74
CA THR A 273 20.70 -8.93 -8.49
C THR A 273 20.61 -10.43 -8.76
N SER A 274 19.64 -11.11 -8.15
CA SER A 274 19.51 -12.56 -8.21
C SER A 274 18.80 -13.04 -9.49
N PRO A 275 18.94 -14.33 -9.85
CA PRO A 275 18.21 -14.94 -10.96
C PRO A 275 16.67 -14.86 -10.81
N LEU A 276 16.16 -14.61 -9.59
CA LEU A 276 14.73 -14.38 -9.38
C LEU A 276 14.14 -13.34 -10.32
N MET A 277 14.87 -12.25 -10.58
CA MET A 277 14.40 -11.17 -11.45
C MET A 277 14.44 -11.51 -12.95
N LYS A 278 14.90 -12.71 -13.30
CA LYS A 278 14.81 -13.31 -14.64
C LYS A 278 13.75 -14.41 -14.72
N GLY A 279 12.90 -14.54 -13.68
CA GLY A 279 11.88 -15.61 -13.61
C GLY A 279 12.43 -16.97 -13.23
N GLU A 280 13.68 -17.07 -12.78
CA GLU A 280 14.32 -18.31 -12.36
C GLU A 280 14.22 -18.51 -10.85
N ASP A 281 14.17 -19.77 -10.42
CA ASP A 281 14.17 -20.09 -8.99
C ASP A 281 15.54 -19.86 -8.37
N ALA A 282 15.58 -19.35 -7.13
CA ALA A 282 16.82 -19.13 -6.39
C ALA A 282 16.67 -19.51 -4.93
N ASN A 283 17.73 -20.13 -4.37
CA ASN A 283 17.78 -20.42 -2.94
C ASN A 283 18.17 -19.16 -2.17
N PHE A 284 17.48 -18.92 -1.06
CA PHE A 284 17.83 -17.81 -0.17
C PHE A 284 19.15 -18.07 0.53
N ASP A 285 20.06 -17.10 0.46
CA ASP A 285 21.38 -17.13 1.11
C ASP A 285 21.59 -15.87 1.96
N GLU A 286 21.44 -16.00 3.29
CA GLU A 286 21.68 -14.90 4.22
C GLU A 286 23.15 -14.41 4.19
N LYS A 287 24.11 -15.29 3.87
CA LYS A 287 25.52 -14.88 3.78
C LYS A 287 25.75 -13.93 2.60
N ALA A 288 24.99 -14.09 1.53
CA ALA A 288 25.04 -13.16 0.40
C ALA A 288 24.48 -11.78 0.79
N VAL A 289 23.44 -11.74 1.61
CA VAL A 289 22.91 -10.46 2.15
C VAL A 289 23.95 -9.78 3.05
N ASP A 290 24.60 -10.54 3.97
CA ASP A 290 25.69 -10.03 4.83
C ASP A 290 26.89 -9.52 4.00
N ARG A 291 27.23 -10.21 2.92
CA ARG A 291 28.29 -9.76 2.00
C ARG A 291 27.93 -8.41 1.37
N ILE A 292 26.72 -8.25 0.84
CA ILE A 292 26.26 -6.99 0.23
C ILE A 292 26.23 -5.88 1.26
N TYR A 293 25.76 -6.13 2.46
CA TYR A 293 25.80 -5.17 3.56
C TYR A 293 27.23 -4.65 3.80
N LYS A 294 28.22 -5.53 3.83
CA LYS A 294 29.61 -5.16 4.03
C LYS A 294 30.25 -4.50 2.83
N SER A 295 30.01 -5.07 1.63
CA SER A 295 30.69 -4.61 0.39
C SER A 295 30.09 -3.35 -0.21
N VAL A 296 28.79 -3.08 0.02
CA VAL A 296 28.11 -1.90 -0.51
C VAL A 296 27.81 -0.91 0.58
N CYS A 297 26.94 -1.28 1.56
CA CYS A 297 26.44 -0.30 2.52
C CYS A 297 27.55 0.23 3.45
N GLN A 298 28.27 -0.67 4.12
CA GLN A 298 29.33 -0.23 5.05
C GLN A 298 30.46 0.50 4.32
N ARG A 299 30.85 0.04 3.11
CA ARG A 299 31.88 0.76 2.32
C ARG A 299 31.43 2.14 1.90
N THR A 300 30.22 2.30 1.40
CA THR A 300 29.68 3.62 1.03
C THR A 300 29.68 4.57 2.24
N LEU A 301 29.21 4.09 3.40
CA LEU A 301 29.22 4.87 4.64
C LEU A 301 30.64 5.22 5.10
N ASN A 302 31.60 4.33 4.93
CA ASN A 302 33.01 4.60 5.25
C ASN A 302 33.61 5.67 4.31
N VAL A 303 33.27 5.64 3.02
CA VAL A 303 33.67 6.70 2.07
C VAL A 303 33.06 8.04 2.44
N LEU A 304 31.77 8.05 2.78
CA LEU A 304 31.08 9.25 3.24
C LEU A 304 31.67 9.81 4.52
N GLN A 305 31.95 8.96 5.51
CA GLN A 305 32.61 9.38 6.76
C GLN A 305 34.01 9.95 6.51
N PHE A 306 34.75 9.34 5.59
CA PHE A 306 36.07 9.87 5.20
C PHE A 306 35.94 11.24 4.53
N TYR A 307 34.97 11.42 3.63
CA TYR A 307 34.68 12.71 3.02
C TYR A 307 34.35 13.77 4.11
N ASN A 308 33.42 13.45 5.01
CA ASN A 308 33.00 14.34 6.10
C ASN A 308 34.16 14.77 7.02
N LEU A 309 35.16 13.90 7.21
CA LEU A 309 36.35 14.24 8.01
C LEU A 309 37.22 15.35 7.36
N TYR A 310 37.21 15.42 6.04
CA TYR A 310 38.06 16.38 5.25
C TYR A 310 37.24 17.35 4.42
N ARG A 311 35.90 17.35 4.60
CA ARG A 311 35.02 18.27 3.87
C ARG A 311 35.41 19.73 4.12
N ASP A 312 35.08 20.57 3.17
CA ASP A 312 35.39 21.99 3.21
C ASP A 312 34.21 22.78 2.63
N SER A 313 33.61 23.64 3.44
CA SER A 313 32.44 24.44 3.05
C SER A 313 32.68 25.33 1.81
N SER A 314 33.93 25.65 1.51
CA SER A 314 34.28 26.40 0.29
C SER A 314 34.08 25.59 -0.99
N VAL A 315 33.92 24.25 -0.87
CA VAL A 315 33.78 23.31 -1.99
C VAL A 315 32.30 23.01 -2.26
N GLU A 316 31.46 23.04 -1.22
CA GLU A 316 30.05 22.56 -1.26
C GLU A 316 29.11 23.46 -2.10
N GLY A 317 29.46 24.70 -2.35
CA GLY A 317 28.74 25.61 -3.25
C GLY A 317 29.38 25.78 -4.63
N THR A 318 30.40 24.98 -4.96
CA THR A 318 31.12 25.13 -6.24
C THR A 318 30.38 24.29 -7.29
N GLU A 319 29.97 24.93 -8.40
CA GLU A 319 29.49 24.23 -9.59
C GLU A 319 30.59 23.27 -10.08
N PHE A 320 30.21 22.02 -10.26
CA PHE A 320 31.15 21.00 -10.71
C PHE A 320 31.31 21.06 -12.25
N ASP A 321 32.54 21.35 -12.69
CA ASP A 321 32.91 21.36 -14.10
C ASP A 321 33.90 20.21 -14.39
N PRO A 322 33.48 19.11 -15.07
CA PRO A 322 34.36 18.00 -15.40
C PRO A 322 35.52 18.38 -16.34
N HIS A 323 35.38 19.46 -17.13
CA HIS A 323 36.44 19.94 -18.02
C HIS A 323 37.58 20.65 -17.26
N SER A 324 37.33 21.11 -16.04
CA SER A 324 38.34 21.75 -15.20
C SER A 324 39.27 20.75 -14.49
N LEU A 325 39.01 19.46 -14.57
CA LEU A 325 39.79 18.43 -13.91
C LEU A 325 41.12 18.21 -14.62
N GLU A 326 42.22 18.33 -13.88
CA GLU A 326 43.57 18.09 -14.36
C GLU A 326 44.09 16.68 -13.97
N ASN A 327 43.76 16.28 -12.72
CA ASN A 327 44.27 15.05 -12.15
C ASN A 327 43.59 13.80 -12.77
N VAL A 328 44.40 12.85 -13.22
CA VAL A 328 43.93 11.65 -13.89
C VAL A 328 43.01 10.78 -13.04
N LEU A 329 43.19 10.74 -11.71
CA LEU A 329 42.32 10.00 -10.81
C LEU A 329 40.94 10.64 -10.71
N ASP A 330 40.86 11.98 -10.71
CA ASP A 330 39.60 12.71 -10.64
C ASP A 330 38.82 12.50 -11.97
N LYS A 331 39.50 12.59 -13.10
CA LYS A 331 38.95 12.27 -14.42
C LYS A 331 38.40 10.83 -14.45
N TRP A 332 39.20 9.88 -13.96
CA TRP A 332 38.77 8.47 -13.90
C TRP A 332 37.54 8.26 -13.01
N ALA A 333 37.45 8.93 -11.85
CA ALA A 333 36.29 8.81 -10.96
C ALA A 333 35.00 9.29 -11.62
N VAL A 334 35.07 10.39 -12.38
CA VAL A 334 33.93 10.92 -13.14
C VAL A 334 33.54 10.00 -14.30
N ALA A 335 34.52 9.46 -15.05
CA ALA A 335 34.26 8.48 -16.09
C ALA A 335 33.64 7.20 -15.54
N LEU A 336 34.11 6.72 -14.37
CA LEU A 336 33.52 5.57 -13.66
C LEU A 336 32.07 5.84 -13.28
N LEU A 337 31.77 7.04 -12.74
CA LEU A 337 30.41 7.44 -12.40
C LEU A 337 29.50 7.48 -13.64
N HIS A 338 29.96 8.07 -14.72
CA HIS A 338 29.22 8.17 -15.97
C HIS A 338 28.88 6.78 -16.52
N LYS A 339 29.88 5.90 -16.60
CA LYS A 339 29.64 4.51 -17.00
C LYS A 339 28.64 3.81 -16.09
N PHE A 340 28.78 3.96 -14.78
CA PHE A 340 27.86 3.40 -13.79
C PHE A 340 26.44 3.87 -14.03
N LYS A 341 26.24 5.19 -14.20
CA LYS A 341 24.93 5.78 -14.50
C LYS A 341 24.33 5.18 -15.77
N THR A 342 25.12 5.13 -16.87
CA THR A 342 24.67 4.59 -18.15
C THR A 342 24.27 3.12 -18.05
N ASP A 343 25.07 2.29 -17.35
CA ASP A 343 24.78 0.88 -17.16
C ASP A 343 23.46 0.68 -16.36
N VAL A 344 23.28 1.44 -15.27
CA VAL A 344 22.05 1.40 -14.47
C VAL A 344 20.85 1.87 -15.29
N GLN A 345 20.97 3.01 -15.96
CA GLN A 345 19.90 3.58 -16.78
C GLN A 345 19.46 2.62 -17.89
N THR A 346 20.41 2.07 -18.61
CA THR A 346 20.13 1.11 -19.69
C THR A 346 19.39 -0.12 -19.16
N GLY A 347 19.81 -0.66 -18.01
CA GLY A 347 19.12 -1.77 -17.37
C GLY A 347 17.69 -1.40 -16.96
N MET A 348 17.48 -0.23 -16.36
CA MET A 348 16.14 0.23 -15.94
C MET A 348 15.22 0.48 -17.15
N GLU A 349 15.70 1.15 -18.20
CA GLU A 349 14.93 1.42 -19.42
C GLU A 349 14.50 0.13 -20.14
N ASN A 350 15.31 -0.92 -20.04
CA ASN A 350 15.00 -2.24 -20.60
C ASN A 350 14.18 -3.13 -19.63
N TYR A 351 13.81 -2.64 -18.46
CA TYR A 351 13.16 -3.42 -17.38
C TYR A 351 14.00 -4.64 -16.95
N ASP A 352 15.32 -4.58 -17.14
CA ASP A 352 16.27 -5.60 -16.71
C ASP A 352 16.91 -5.23 -15.37
N LEU A 353 16.23 -5.60 -14.29
CA LEU A 353 16.66 -5.26 -12.92
C LEU A 353 18.03 -5.87 -12.57
N VAL A 354 18.36 -7.01 -13.12
CA VAL A 354 19.66 -7.65 -12.88
C VAL A 354 20.79 -6.84 -13.48
N GLU A 355 20.63 -6.40 -14.74
CA GLU A 355 21.61 -5.54 -15.41
C GLU A 355 21.70 -4.16 -14.77
N ALA A 356 20.57 -3.59 -14.31
CA ALA A 356 20.55 -2.31 -13.63
C ALA A 356 21.27 -2.32 -12.26
N THR A 357 21.25 -3.44 -11.54
CA THR A 357 21.70 -3.49 -10.14
C THR A 357 23.10 -4.06 -9.95
N ARG A 358 23.55 -4.96 -10.81
CA ARG A 358 24.90 -5.56 -10.76
C ARG A 358 26.05 -4.54 -10.74
N PRO A 359 26.00 -3.43 -11.46
CA PRO A 359 27.09 -2.45 -11.46
C PRO A 359 27.36 -1.82 -10.10
N ILE A 360 26.39 -1.81 -9.17
CA ILE A 360 26.50 -1.11 -7.88
C ILE A 360 27.65 -1.62 -7.02
N GLU A 361 27.76 -2.94 -6.83
CA GLU A 361 28.83 -3.53 -5.99
C GLU A 361 30.22 -3.23 -6.58
N LYS A 362 30.34 -3.34 -7.91
CA LYS A 362 31.60 -3.04 -8.60
C LYS A 362 31.97 -1.57 -8.49
N PHE A 363 31.01 -0.66 -8.71
CA PHE A 363 31.26 0.79 -8.58
C PHE A 363 31.76 1.15 -7.17
N VAL A 364 31.08 0.66 -6.12
CA VAL A 364 31.48 0.93 -4.74
C VAL A 364 32.86 0.35 -4.43
N ASP A 365 33.17 -0.84 -4.92
CA ASP A 365 34.49 -1.44 -4.75
C ASP A 365 35.57 -0.58 -5.45
N ASP A 366 35.41 -0.27 -6.70
CA ASP A 366 36.36 0.52 -7.48
C ASP A 366 36.55 1.93 -6.89
N PHE A 367 35.47 2.59 -6.53
CA PHE A 367 35.54 3.95 -5.96
C PHE A 367 36.20 3.96 -4.58
N SER A 368 35.89 3.01 -3.69
CA SER A 368 36.44 2.94 -2.35
C SER A 368 37.88 2.44 -2.28
N THR A 369 38.20 1.38 -3.06
CA THR A 369 39.51 0.70 -2.97
C THR A 369 40.57 1.31 -3.88
N TRP A 370 40.15 1.95 -4.96
CA TRP A 370 41.06 2.59 -5.90
C TRP A 370 41.08 4.11 -5.77
N TYR A 371 39.96 4.80 -6.06
CA TYR A 371 39.95 6.26 -6.02
C TYR A 371 40.24 6.83 -4.65
N LEU A 372 39.44 6.45 -3.62
CA LEU A 372 39.61 6.96 -2.27
C LEU A 372 41.00 6.63 -1.72
N ARG A 373 41.45 5.38 -1.88
CA ARG A 373 42.73 4.95 -1.34
C ARG A 373 43.91 5.77 -1.91
N ARG A 374 43.90 6.06 -3.21
CA ARG A 374 44.96 6.80 -3.89
C ARG A 374 44.84 8.34 -3.70
N SER A 375 43.63 8.84 -3.50
CA SER A 375 43.38 10.29 -3.28
C SER A 375 43.44 10.66 -1.78
N ARG A 376 43.68 9.71 -0.89
CA ARG A 376 43.63 9.92 0.56
C ARG A 376 44.57 11.04 1.03
N GLU A 377 45.82 11.03 0.61
CA GLU A 377 46.80 12.06 1.02
C GLU A 377 46.44 13.43 0.39
N ARG A 378 46.03 13.48 -0.87
CA ARG A 378 45.55 14.70 -1.51
C ARG A 378 44.37 15.35 -0.72
N MET A 379 43.40 14.52 -0.28
CA MET A 379 42.27 14.98 0.53
C MET A 379 42.74 15.58 1.87
N LYS A 380 43.70 14.94 2.55
CA LYS A 380 44.31 15.45 3.80
C LYS A 380 45.06 16.74 3.59
N ASP A 381 45.80 16.84 2.49
CA ASP A 381 46.61 18.04 2.15
C ASP A 381 45.76 19.21 1.64
N GLY A 382 44.44 19.01 1.58
CA GLY A 382 43.49 20.09 1.23
C GLY A 382 43.30 20.31 -0.27
N ASP A 383 43.63 19.33 -1.10
CA ASP A 383 43.40 19.38 -2.56
C ASP A 383 41.90 19.61 -2.87
N LYS A 384 41.60 20.79 -3.40
CA LYS A 384 40.21 21.20 -3.70
C LYS A 384 39.56 20.31 -4.74
N PHE A 385 40.29 19.92 -5.79
CA PHE A 385 39.72 19.11 -6.87
C PHE A 385 39.38 17.70 -6.40
N ALA A 386 40.22 17.09 -5.56
CA ALA A 386 39.91 15.79 -4.97
C ALA A 386 38.64 15.83 -4.10
N LYS A 387 38.46 16.92 -3.32
CA LYS A 387 37.27 17.11 -2.48
C LYS A 387 36.01 17.35 -3.31
N VAL A 388 36.05 18.23 -4.31
CA VAL A 388 34.92 18.51 -5.22
C VAL A 388 34.49 17.23 -5.98
N THR A 389 35.46 16.51 -6.50
CA THR A 389 35.19 15.25 -7.23
C THR A 389 34.53 14.22 -6.32
N MET A 390 35.02 14.03 -5.09
CA MET A 390 34.42 13.09 -4.16
C MET A 390 33.01 13.50 -3.76
N PHE A 391 32.77 14.76 -3.50
CA PHE A 391 31.44 15.32 -3.21
C PHE A 391 30.47 15.04 -4.37
N HIS A 392 30.88 15.42 -5.60
CA HIS A 392 30.07 15.22 -6.79
C HIS A 392 29.73 13.74 -7.00
N VAL A 393 30.72 12.86 -6.95
CA VAL A 393 30.52 11.42 -7.19
C VAL A 393 29.59 10.81 -6.14
N LEU A 394 29.75 11.13 -4.85
CA LEU A 394 28.88 10.61 -3.79
C LEU A 394 27.45 11.11 -3.94
N ARG A 395 27.28 12.39 -4.30
CA ARG A 395 25.98 13.01 -4.47
C ARG A 395 25.22 12.41 -5.66
N GLU A 396 25.87 12.30 -6.82
CA GLU A 396 25.26 11.70 -8.01
C GLU A 396 25.01 10.19 -7.81
N PHE A 397 25.94 9.48 -7.18
CA PHE A 397 25.75 8.08 -6.80
C PHE A 397 24.46 7.90 -5.96
N SER A 398 24.22 8.78 -4.98
CA SER A 398 23.01 8.68 -4.15
C SER A 398 21.72 8.80 -4.99
N LYS A 399 21.67 9.68 -5.97
CA LYS A 399 20.53 9.84 -6.89
C LYS A 399 20.32 8.58 -7.75
N ILE A 400 21.41 8.03 -8.30
CA ILE A 400 21.35 6.86 -9.19
C ILE A 400 20.84 5.61 -8.44
N ILE A 401 21.27 5.42 -7.19
CA ILE A 401 20.86 4.23 -6.42
C ILE A 401 19.51 4.39 -5.70
N ALA A 402 18.94 5.59 -5.67
CA ALA A 402 17.70 5.87 -4.90
C ALA A 402 16.54 4.91 -5.19
N PRO A 403 16.22 4.53 -6.43
CA PRO A 403 15.16 3.57 -6.71
C PRO A 403 15.46 2.15 -6.22
N ILE A 404 16.73 1.81 -6.05
CA ILE A 404 17.22 0.45 -5.73
C ILE A 404 17.47 0.32 -4.23
N MET A 405 18.22 1.25 -3.65
CA MET A 405 18.66 1.28 -2.25
C MET A 405 18.21 2.58 -1.56
N PRO A 406 16.90 2.74 -1.30
CA PRO A 406 16.31 4.02 -0.90
C PRO A 406 16.85 4.58 0.42
N PHE A 407 17.18 3.72 1.39
CA PHE A 407 17.63 4.20 2.70
C PHE A 407 19.11 4.63 2.69
N LEU A 408 19.97 3.87 2.02
CA LEU A 408 21.38 4.25 1.87
C LEU A 408 21.53 5.54 1.07
N SER A 409 20.76 5.65 -0.02
CA SER A 409 20.77 6.85 -0.86
C SER A 409 20.33 8.11 -0.09
N GLU A 410 19.29 7.97 0.72
CA GLU A 410 18.79 9.05 1.56
C GLU A 410 19.82 9.47 2.63
N ILE A 411 20.48 8.50 3.29
CA ILE A 411 21.55 8.79 4.25
C ILE A 411 22.66 9.60 3.58
N VAL A 412 23.12 9.19 2.40
CA VAL A 412 24.17 9.90 1.67
C VAL A 412 23.70 11.29 1.25
N TRP A 413 22.48 11.41 0.76
CA TRP A 413 21.90 12.69 0.36
C TRP A 413 21.78 13.67 1.52
N GLN A 414 21.21 13.25 2.65
CA GLN A 414 21.02 14.11 3.82
C GLN A 414 22.34 14.67 4.39
N GLU A 415 23.45 13.92 4.27
CA GLU A 415 24.76 14.35 4.67
C GLU A 415 25.42 15.35 3.69
N LEU A 416 25.02 15.34 2.43
CA LEU A 416 25.67 16.10 1.35
C LEU A 416 24.79 17.21 0.75
N LYS A 417 23.51 17.25 1.02
CA LYS A 417 22.61 18.27 0.48
C LYS A 417 22.93 19.67 1.03
N ASN A 418 22.69 20.67 0.22
CA ASN A 418 22.74 22.09 0.58
C ASN A 418 21.34 22.60 0.98
N GLU A 419 21.26 23.82 1.51
CA GLU A 419 19.99 24.43 1.94
C GLU A 419 18.99 24.65 0.79
N GLU A 420 19.47 24.79 -0.45
CA GLU A 420 18.65 25.01 -1.65
C GLU A 420 18.21 23.71 -2.33
N ASP A 421 18.71 22.56 -1.86
CA ASP A 421 18.38 21.26 -2.44
C ASP A 421 17.02 20.74 -1.95
N GLU A 422 16.47 19.78 -2.70
CA GLU A 422 15.27 19.04 -2.30
C GLU A 422 15.44 18.40 -0.93
N GLU A 423 14.35 18.33 -0.17
CA GLU A 423 14.33 17.76 1.17
C GLU A 423 14.81 16.31 1.21
N SER A 424 14.50 15.54 0.18
CA SER A 424 14.84 14.13 0.04
C SER A 424 15.39 13.83 -1.35
N VAL A 425 16.31 12.86 -1.45
CA VAL A 425 16.80 12.34 -2.73
C VAL A 425 15.68 11.80 -3.62
N HIS A 426 14.59 11.35 -3.02
CA HIS A 426 13.44 10.80 -3.72
C HIS A 426 12.55 11.84 -4.41
N LEU A 427 12.80 13.13 -4.14
CA LEU A 427 12.14 14.26 -4.82
C LEU A 427 12.99 14.82 -5.95
N VAL A 428 14.25 14.40 -6.06
CA VAL A 428 15.19 14.85 -7.09
C VAL A 428 14.96 14.08 -8.39
N SER A 429 15.04 14.78 -9.51
CA SER A 429 15.00 14.15 -10.84
C SER A 429 16.21 13.23 -11.05
N TRP A 430 16.04 12.24 -11.91
CA TRP A 430 17.15 11.41 -12.38
C TRP A 430 18.26 12.29 -12.95
N PRO A 431 19.53 12.00 -12.67
CA PRO A 431 20.64 12.82 -13.17
C PRO A 431 20.65 12.87 -14.70
N GLU A 432 20.33 14.02 -15.27
CA GLU A 432 20.40 14.28 -16.71
C GLU A 432 21.77 14.81 -17.10
N GLY A 433 22.23 14.42 -18.28
CA GLY A 433 23.32 15.06 -19.02
C GLY A 433 24.63 15.27 -18.27
N ASP A 434 25.47 14.26 -18.21
CA ASP A 434 26.88 14.53 -17.98
C ASP A 434 27.52 14.90 -19.34
N ASN A 435 27.85 16.18 -19.52
CA ASN A 435 28.80 16.57 -20.56
C ASN A 435 30.18 16.06 -20.15
N VAL A 436 30.32 14.73 -20.05
CA VAL A 436 31.62 14.12 -19.83
C VAL A 436 32.41 14.29 -21.13
N PRO A 437 33.59 14.88 -21.09
CA PRO A 437 34.41 14.99 -22.30
C PRO A 437 34.61 13.64 -22.94
N GLU A 438 34.49 13.52 -24.28
CA GLU A 438 34.73 12.27 -25.02
C GLU A 438 36.08 11.61 -24.64
N GLU A 439 37.06 12.43 -24.30
CA GLU A 439 38.37 11.99 -23.79
C GLU A 439 38.29 11.23 -22.45
N LEU A 440 37.23 11.42 -21.68
CA LEU A 440 37.02 10.69 -20.43
C LEU A 440 36.25 9.40 -20.61
N GLU A 441 35.46 9.26 -21.68
CA GLU A 441 34.80 8.01 -22.05
C GLU A 441 35.84 6.95 -22.53
N GLU A 442 36.91 7.40 -23.22
CA GLU A 442 38.00 6.53 -23.67
C GLU A 442 38.97 6.14 -22.54
N ASN A 443 39.06 6.91 -21.44
CA ASN A 443 39.98 6.63 -20.33
C ASN A 443 39.53 5.49 -19.39
N HIS A 444 38.65 4.63 -19.84
CA HIS A 444 38.24 3.42 -19.14
C HIS A 444 39.44 2.48 -18.83
N ASP A 445 40.55 2.66 -19.53
CA ASP A 445 41.75 1.79 -19.48
C ASP A 445 42.77 2.21 -18.41
N LEU A 446 42.50 3.28 -17.60
CA LEU A 446 43.43 3.70 -16.54
C LEU A 446 43.70 2.61 -15.49
N LYS A 447 42.78 1.67 -15.33
CA LYS A 447 42.97 0.48 -14.49
C LYS A 447 43.96 -0.54 -15.06
N GLU A 448 44.13 -0.55 -16.36
CA GLU A 448 45.12 -1.44 -17.05
C GLU A 448 46.54 -0.90 -17.03
N MET A 449 46.70 0.41 -16.81
CA MET A 449 48.01 1.06 -16.77
C MET A 449 48.79 0.79 -15.46
N ASP A 450 48.20 0.11 -14.47
CA ASP A 450 48.82 -0.20 -13.18
C ASP A 450 49.24 -1.70 -13.06
N LYS A 451 49.18 -2.46 -14.14
CA LYS A 451 49.76 -3.79 -14.29
C LYS A 451 51.18 -3.70 -14.83
#